data_d063a0fee5bbef015cfa89c244b8197a
#
_entry.id   d063a0fee5bbef015cfa89c244b8197a
#
_cell.length_a   1.000
_cell.length_b   1.000
_cell.length_c   1.000
_cell.angle_alpha   90.00
_cell.angle_beta   90.00
_cell.angle_gamma   90.00
#
_symmetry.space_group_name_H-M   'P 1'
#
loop_
_entity.id
_entity.type
_entity.pdbx_description
1 polymer ?
#
loop_
_entity_poly.entity_id
_entity_poly.type
_entity_poly.pdbx_seq_one_letter_code
_entity_poly.pdbx_strand_id
1 'polypeptide(L)'
;FYGIIFLPFPLVFCIGGFDGVEYLNSMELLDISQQCWRMCTPMSTKKAYFGSAVLNNFLYVFGGNNYDYKALFETEVYDRLRDVWYVSSNLNIPRRNNCGVTSNGRIYCIGGYDGSSIIPNVEAYDHRMKAWVEVAPLNTPRSSAMCVAFDNKIYVIGGTNGERLNSIEVYEEKMNKWEQFPYALLEARSSGAAFNYLNQIYVVGGIDNEHNILDSVEQYQPFNKRWQFLNGVPEKKMNFGAATLSDSYIITGGENGEVLNSCHFFSPDTNEWQL
;
A
#
# COMPACT_ATOMS: atom_id res chain seq x y z
N PHE A 1 -1.83 -1.57 11.90
CA PHE A 1 -1.89 -1.10 10.51
C PHE A 1 -1.45 0.33 10.44
N TYR A 2 -0.31 0.58 9.85
CA TYR A 2 0.18 1.92 9.58
C TYR A 2 0.26 2.10 8.07
N GLY A 3 -0.25 3.21 7.54
CA GLY A 3 0.13 3.65 6.21
C GLY A 3 1.54 4.25 6.30
N ILE A 4 2.49 3.75 5.52
CA ILE A 4 3.81 4.36 5.40
C ILE A 4 3.97 4.91 4.01
N ILE A 5 4.55 6.11 3.91
CA ILE A 5 4.79 6.79 2.65
C ILE A 5 6.15 7.45 2.64
N PHE A 6 6.75 7.41 1.46
CA PHE A 6 8.03 8.02 1.14
C PHE A 6 7.86 9.34 0.38
N LEU A 7 8.69 10.31 0.72
CA LEU A 7 8.87 11.56 -0.03
C LEU A 7 10.30 11.61 -0.61
N PRO A 8 10.59 12.44 -1.62
CA PRO A 8 11.88 12.46 -2.32
C PRO A 8 13.10 12.85 -1.45
N PHE A 9 12.92 13.01 -0.15
CA PHE A 9 13.96 12.99 0.87
C PHE A 9 13.73 11.77 1.77
N PRO A 10 14.76 11.19 2.45
CA PRO A 10 14.64 9.95 3.20
C PRO A 10 13.79 10.13 4.48
N LEU A 11 12.50 10.32 4.32
CA LEU A 11 11.53 10.49 5.39
C LEU A 11 10.47 9.41 5.30
N VAL A 12 10.23 8.72 6.39
CA VAL A 12 9.22 7.68 6.53
C VAL A 12 8.16 8.15 7.51
N PHE A 13 6.92 8.19 7.08
CA PHE A 13 5.78 8.50 7.92
C PHE A 13 4.98 7.25 8.23
N CYS A 14 4.72 7.04 9.51
CA CYS A 14 3.82 6.02 10.03
C CYS A 14 2.50 6.70 10.38
N ILE A 15 1.37 6.26 9.83
CA ILE A 15 0.12 7.02 9.87
C ILE A 15 -1.05 6.13 10.26
N GLY A 16 -1.86 6.59 11.22
CA GLY A 16 -3.11 5.95 11.62
C GLY A 16 -2.96 4.47 11.94
N GLY A 17 -3.96 3.68 11.60
CA GLY A 17 -3.95 2.24 11.80
C GLY A 17 -4.82 1.77 12.96
N PHE A 18 -4.55 0.55 13.43
CA PHE A 18 -5.24 -0.09 14.54
C PHE A 18 -4.20 -0.73 15.48
N ASP A 19 -4.27 -0.45 16.77
CA ASP A 19 -3.30 -0.90 17.77
C ASP A 19 -3.72 -2.17 18.54
N GLY A 20 -4.79 -2.82 18.09
CA GLY A 20 -5.41 -3.96 18.77
C GLY A 20 -6.60 -3.57 19.65
N VAL A 21 -6.74 -2.30 20.00
CA VAL A 21 -7.80 -1.75 20.85
C VAL A 21 -8.58 -0.66 20.14
N GLU A 22 -7.89 0.31 19.55
CA GLU A 22 -8.52 1.44 18.88
C GLU A 22 -7.91 1.80 17.53
N TYR A 23 -8.75 2.44 16.70
CA TYR A 23 -8.27 3.10 15.48
C TYR A 23 -7.51 4.36 15.85
N LEU A 24 -6.44 4.60 15.12
CA LEU A 24 -5.53 5.71 15.38
C LEU A 24 -5.67 6.79 14.29
N ASN A 25 -5.36 8.01 14.68
CA ASN A 25 -5.13 9.12 13.76
C ASN A 25 -3.73 9.72 13.91
N SER A 26 -2.92 9.14 14.80
CA SER A 26 -1.54 9.59 15.04
C SER A 26 -0.69 9.50 13.77
N MET A 27 0.30 10.35 13.68
CA MET A 27 1.31 10.30 12.65
C MET A 27 2.69 10.49 13.28
N GLU A 28 3.62 9.63 12.87
CA GLU A 28 5.00 9.67 13.33
C GLU A 28 5.94 9.74 12.12
N LEU A 29 7.01 10.49 12.26
CA LEU A 29 8.10 10.62 11.30
C LEU A 29 9.33 9.91 11.83
N LEU A 30 9.91 8.99 11.05
CA LEU A 30 11.21 8.42 11.33
C LEU A 30 12.30 9.39 10.90
N ASP A 31 13.08 9.85 11.87
CA ASP A 31 14.35 10.54 11.62
C ASP A 31 15.46 9.49 11.52
N ILE A 32 15.83 9.15 10.28
CA ILE A 32 16.83 8.11 10.02
C ILE A 32 18.21 8.50 10.58
N SER A 33 18.52 9.80 10.58
CA SER A 33 19.82 10.30 11.07
C SER A 33 19.97 10.13 12.59
N GLN A 34 18.87 10.25 13.32
CA GLN A 34 18.81 10.12 14.77
C GLN A 34 18.24 8.78 15.24
N GLN A 35 17.81 7.95 14.30
CA GLN A 35 17.18 6.64 14.58
C GLN A 35 16.03 6.73 15.57
N CYS A 36 15.22 7.77 15.49
CA CYS A 36 14.09 7.97 16.39
C CYS A 36 12.83 8.38 15.64
N TRP A 37 11.69 7.99 16.20
CA TRP A 37 10.37 8.42 15.74
C TRP A 37 9.96 9.71 16.44
N ARG A 38 9.36 10.62 15.70
CA ARG A 38 8.85 11.91 16.22
C ARG A 38 7.38 12.07 15.85
N MET A 39 6.58 12.50 16.81
CA MET A 39 5.18 12.82 16.56
C MET A 39 5.05 14.00 15.60
N CYS A 40 4.11 13.88 14.66
CA CYS A 40 3.66 14.94 13.76
C CYS A 40 2.19 15.27 14.04
N THR A 41 1.66 16.31 13.39
CA THR A 41 0.24 16.64 13.50
C THR A 41 -0.62 15.44 13.05
N PRO A 42 -1.57 14.96 13.89
CA PRO A 42 -2.40 13.82 13.58
C PRO A 42 -3.43 14.13 12.49
N MET A 43 -3.91 13.09 11.80
CA MET A 43 -5.10 13.19 10.91
C MET A 43 -6.33 13.66 11.69
N SER A 44 -7.33 14.19 11.00
CA SER A 44 -8.61 14.54 11.62
C SER A 44 -9.45 13.30 11.94
N THR A 45 -9.32 12.22 11.16
CA THR A 45 -10.11 11.00 11.28
C THR A 45 -9.27 9.82 11.76
N LYS A 46 -9.70 9.14 12.82
CA LYS A 46 -9.16 7.84 13.23
C LYS A 46 -9.57 6.78 12.22
N LYS A 47 -8.60 6.12 11.57
CA LYS A 47 -8.88 5.10 10.54
C LYS A 47 -7.73 4.15 10.28
N ALA A 48 -8.08 2.97 9.77
CA ALA A 48 -7.15 1.95 9.27
C ALA A 48 -7.60 1.42 7.90
N TYR A 49 -6.80 0.56 7.28
CA TYR A 49 -7.12 -0.12 6.02
C TYR A 49 -7.38 0.84 4.85
N PHE A 50 -6.79 2.00 4.89
CA PHE A 50 -6.89 3.04 3.88
C PHE A 50 -5.82 2.88 2.79
N GLY A 51 -6.08 3.47 1.63
CA GLY A 51 -5.07 3.67 0.60
C GLY A 51 -4.30 4.95 0.85
N SER A 52 -3.05 4.95 0.44
CA SER A 52 -2.19 6.13 0.60
C SER A 52 -1.23 6.29 -0.59
N ALA A 53 -0.87 7.52 -0.92
CA ALA A 53 0.05 7.84 -1.98
C ALA A 53 0.65 9.24 -1.81
N VAL A 54 1.79 9.48 -2.45
CA VAL A 54 2.43 10.80 -2.49
C VAL A 54 2.33 11.40 -3.88
N LEU A 55 1.90 12.65 -3.95
CA LEU A 55 1.89 13.43 -5.18
C LEU A 55 2.33 14.87 -4.90
N ASN A 56 3.31 15.38 -5.65
CA ASN A 56 3.81 16.76 -5.54
C ASN A 56 4.22 17.15 -4.10
N ASN A 57 4.88 16.26 -3.37
CA ASN A 57 5.28 16.41 -1.96
C ASN A 57 4.13 16.47 -0.94
N PHE A 58 2.91 16.23 -1.36
CA PHE A 58 1.75 16.04 -0.48
C PHE A 58 1.49 14.56 -0.29
N LEU A 59 1.14 14.20 0.94
CA LEU A 59 0.74 12.87 1.29
C LEU A 59 -0.80 12.79 1.30
N TYR A 60 -1.34 11.86 0.56
CA TYR A 60 -2.78 11.60 0.46
C TYR A 60 -3.14 10.32 1.18
N VAL A 61 -4.19 10.36 1.98
CA VAL A 61 -4.79 9.21 2.67
C VAL A 61 -6.27 9.18 2.33
N PHE A 62 -6.77 8.07 1.80
CA PHE A 62 -8.12 7.99 1.26
C PHE A 62 -8.79 6.64 1.54
N GLY A 63 -10.10 6.70 1.83
CA GLY A 63 -10.87 5.52 2.22
C GLY A 63 -10.48 4.99 3.60
N GLY A 64 -10.56 3.68 3.75
CA GLY A 64 -10.33 2.98 5.02
C GLY A 64 -11.62 2.69 5.78
N ASN A 65 -11.50 2.37 7.05
CA ASN A 65 -12.62 2.24 7.97
C ASN A 65 -12.27 2.75 9.37
N ASN A 66 -13.30 2.99 10.16
CA ASN A 66 -13.24 3.41 11.55
C ASN A 66 -14.03 2.44 12.46
N TYR A 67 -14.35 2.88 13.68
CA TYR A 67 -15.08 2.09 14.68
C TYR A 67 -16.43 1.54 14.21
N ASP A 68 -17.12 2.22 13.31
CA ASP A 68 -18.41 1.78 12.79
C ASP A 68 -18.27 0.66 11.75
N TYR A 69 -17.05 0.20 11.47
CA TYR A 69 -16.71 -0.78 10.42
C TYR A 69 -17.23 -0.40 9.03
N LYS A 70 -17.62 0.86 8.85
CA LYS A 70 -18.07 1.38 7.57
C LYS A 70 -16.89 1.72 6.68
N ALA A 71 -17.02 1.41 5.41
CA ALA A 71 -16.09 1.89 4.40
C ALA A 71 -16.17 3.42 4.30
N LEU A 72 -15.04 4.08 4.28
CA LEU A 72 -14.91 5.52 4.22
C LEU A 72 -14.65 5.99 2.78
N PHE A 73 -14.99 7.22 2.49
CA PHE A 73 -14.72 7.88 1.21
C PHE A 73 -13.86 9.13 1.37
N GLU A 74 -13.59 9.56 2.60
CA GLU A 74 -12.85 10.77 2.90
C GLU A 74 -11.41 10.68 2.41
N THR A 75 -10.94 11.79 1.84
CA THR A 75 -9.53 12.02 1.49
C THR A 75 -8.97 13.14 2.32
N GLU A 76 -7.89 12.85 3.03
CA GLU A 76 -7.10 13.82 3.78
C GLU A 76 -5.73 13.98 3.12
N VAL A 77 -5.22 15.20 3.11
CA VAL A 77 -3.95 15.56 2.47
C VAL A 77 -3.05 16.27 3.48
N TYR A 78 -1.86 15.75 3.66
CA TYR A 78 -0.86 16.32 4.55
C TYR A 78 0.15 17.17 3.78
N ASP A 79 0.31 18.42 4.25
CA ASP A 79 1.37 19.32 3.82
C ASP A 79 2.54 19.24 4.82
N ARG A 80 3.59 18.55 4.43
CA ARG A 80 4.77 18.35 5.25
C ARG A 80 5.48 19.66 5.63
N LEU A 81 5.48 20.65 4.73
CA LEU A 81 6.20 21.90 4.98
C LEU A 81 5.52 22.76 6.03
N ARG A 82 4.21 22.59 6.20
CA ARG A 82 3.41 23.33 7.16
C ARG A 82 3.01 22.49 8.38
N ASP A 83 3.23 21.18 8.33
CA ASP A 83 2.78 20.20 9.34
C ASP A 83 1.27 20.30 9.60
N VAL A 84 0.47 20.32 8.55
CA VAL A 84 -1.00 20.41 8.63
C VAL A 84 -1.70 19.45 7.70
N TRP A 85 -2.89 18.98 8.10
CA TRP A 85 -3.80 18.21 7.30
C TRP A 85 -4.92 19.07 6.70
N TYR A 86 -5.29 18.78 5.48
CA TYR A 86 -6.42 19.39 4.78
C TYR A 86 -7.39 18.29 4.35
N VAL A 87 -8.68 18.61 4.35
CA VAL A 87 -9.70 17.77 3.70
C VAL A 87 -9.65 18.04 2.19
N SER A 88 -9.63 16.99 1.39
CA SER A 88 -9.72 17.05 -0.07
C SER A 88 -11.07 16.52 -0.55
N SER A 89 -11.26 16.44 -1.86
CA SER A 89 -12.45 15.81 -2.44
C SER A 89 -12.49 14.33 -2.12
N ASN A 90 -13.67 13.85 -1.80
CA ASN A 90 -13.90 12.46 -1.44
C ASN A 90 -13.85 11.53 -2.65
N LEU A 91 -13.55 10.25 -2.42
CA LEU A 91 -13.81 9.17 -3.38
C LEU A 91 -15.30 9.13 -3.76
N ASN A 92 -15.60 8.71 -4.97
CA ASN A 92 -16.98 8.50 -5.40
C ASN A 92 -17.62 7.26 -4.75
N ILE A 93 -16.80 6.25 -4.46
CA ILE A 93 -17.23 5.00 -3.83
C ILE A 93 -16.48 4.83 -2.51
N PRO A 94 -17.21 4.72 -1.36
CA PRO A 94 -16.56 4.43 -0.09
C PRO A 94 -15.89 3.05 -0.16
N ARG A 95 -14.69 2.94 0.41
CA ARG A 95 -13.95 1.67 0.36
C ARG A 95 -12.90 1.54 1.44
N ARG A 96 -12.70 0.32 1.90
CA ARG A 96 -11.60 -0.08 2.77
C ARG A 96 -10.78 -1.18 2.11
N ASN A 97 -9.58 -1.45 2.63
CA ASN A 97 -8.68 -2.46 2.08
C ASN A 97 -8.39 -2.21 0.58
N ASN A 98 -8.44 -0.97 0.19
CA ASN A 98 -8.03 -0.49 -1.12
C ASN A 98 -6.53 -0.23 -1.13
N CYS A 99 -5.90 -0.35 -2.27
CA CYS A 99 -4.52 0.07 -2.43
C CYS A 99 -4.41 1.41 -3.15
N GLY A 100 -3.34 2.15 -2.83
CA GLY A 100 -3.04 3.45 -3.40
C GLY A 100 -1.68 3.47 -4.07
N VAL A 101 -1.58 4.11 -5.23
CA VAL A 101 -0.33 4.26 -5.96
C VAL A 101 -0.31 5.55 -6.76
N THR A 102 0.87 6.14 -6.87
CA THR A 102 1.11 7.28 -7.79
C THR A 102 1.77 6.77 -9.06
N SER A 103 1.19 7.12 -10.20
CA SER A 103 1.76 6.85 -11.52
C SER A 103 1.47 8.00 -12.46
N ASN A 104 2.44 8.39 -13.29
CA ASN A 104 2.33 9.44 -14.31
C ASN A 104 1.68 10.75 -13.80
N GLY A 105 2.01 11.17 -12.55
CA GLY A 105 1.49 12.41 -11.96
C GLY A 105 0.04 12.36 -11.50
N ARG A 106 -0.53 11.17 -11.34
CA ARG A 106 -1.86 10.91 -10.78
C ARG A 106 -1.79 9.92 -9.63
N ILE A 107 -2.73 10.03 -8.70
CA ILE A 107 -2.97 9.03 -7.66
C ILE A 107 -4.10 8.12 -8.11
N TYR A 108 -3.96 6.82 -7.87
CA TYR A 108 -4.98 5.82 -8.14
C TYR A 108 -5.41 5.14 -6.85
N CYS A 109 -6.72 5.06 -6.64
CA CYS A 109 -7.37 4.26 -5.61
C CYS A 109 -7.98 3.03 -6.27
N ILE A 110 -7.53 1.85 -5.89
CA ILE A 110 -7.75 0.63 -6.64
C ILE A 110 -8.44 -0.44 -5.78
N GLY A 111 -9.56 -0.97 -6.26
CA GLY A 111 -10.29 -2.06 -5.64
C GLY A 111 -10.77 -1.75 -4.23
N GLY A 112 -10.76 -2.76 -3.37
CA GLY A 112 -11.18 -2.68 -1.97
C GLY A 112 -12.54 -3.33 -1.72
N TYR A 113 -13.12 -3.00 -0.57
CA TYR A 113 -14.44 -3.48 -0.12
C TYR A 113 -15.32 -2.26 0.22
N ASP A 114 -16.50 -2.15 -0.39
CA ASP A 114 -17.35 -0.96 -0.30
C ASP A 114 -18.32 -0.98 0.92
N GLY A 115 -18.28 -2.05 1.71
CA GLY A 115 -19.19 -2.29 2.83
C GLY A 115 -20.20 -3.39 2.51
N SER A 116 -20.36 -3.78 1.23
CA SER A 116 -21.25 -4.85 0.77
C SER A 116 -20.51 -5.92 -0.04
N SER A 117 -19.55 -5.52 -0.89
CA SER A 117 -18.85 -6.40 -1.80
C SER A 117 -17.39 -5.98 -2.05
N ILE A 118 -16.60 -6.92 -2.51
CA ILE A 118 -15.27 -6.64 -3.07
C ILE A 118 -15.49 -6.05 -4.46
N ILE A 119 -14.89 -4.89 -4.73
CA ILE A 119 -15.15 -4.11 -5.93
C ILE A 119 -13.97 -4.07 -6.89
N PRO A 120 -14.23 -4.03 -8.20
CA PRO A 120 -13.20 -3.84 -9.22
C PRO A 120 -12.90 -2.36 -9.51
N ASN A 121 -13.69 -1.42 -8.98
CA ASN A 121 -13.64 -0.01 -9.34
C ASN A 121 -12.28 0.61 -9.04
N VAL A 122 -11.85 1.45 -9.97
CA VAL A 122 -10.62 2.24 -9.86
C VAL A 122 -10.95 3.71 -10.06
N GLU A 123 -10.45 4.54 -9.17
CA GLU A 123 -10.57 5.99 -9.27
C GLU A 123 -9.18 6.62 -9.34
N ALA A 124 -9.02 7.60 -10.25
CA ALA A 124 -7.81 8.38 -10.38
C ALA A 124 -8.06 9.81 -9.90
N TYR A 125 -7.16 10.35 -9.06
CA TYR A 125 -7.24 11.74 -8.61
C TYR A 125 -6.68 12.66 -9.68
N ASP A 126 -7.53 13.54 -10.19
CA ASP A 126 -7.14 14.62 -11.08
C ASP A 126 -6.78 15.86 -10.24
N HIS A 127 -5.49 16.17 -10.17
CA HIS A 127 -4.99 17.31 -9.39
C HIS A 127 -5.48 18.66 -9.90
N ARG A 128 -5.77 18.80 -11.21
CA ARG A 128 -6.24 20.05 -11.81
C ARG A 128 -7.71 20.29 -11.47
N MET A 129 -8.50 19.23 -11.54
CA MET A 129 -9.93 19.27 -11.19
C MET A 129 -10.14 19.17 -9.67
N LYS A 130 -9.12 18.75 -8.93
CA LYS A 130 -9.20 18.40 -7.49
C LYS A 130 -10.34 17.44 -7.21
N ALA A 131 -10.47 16.43 -8.05
CA ALA A 131 -11.56 15.45 -7.99
C ALA A 131 -11.08 14.05 -8.32
N TRP A 132 -11.74 13.05 -7.76
CA TRP A 132 -11.61 11.66 -8.14
C TRP A 132 -12.49 11.37 -9.35
N VAL A 133 -11.94 10.72 -10.36
CA VAL A 133 -12.63 10.32 -11.59
C VAL A 133 -12.49 8.84 -11.80
N GLU A 134 -13.57 8.18 -12.18
CA GLU A 134 -13.52 6.75 -12.52
C GLU A 134 -12.67 6.53 -13.78
N VAL A 135 -11.87 5.47 -13.72
CA VAL A 135 -11.13 4.92 -14.86
C VAL A 135 -11.52 3.46 -15.05
N ALA A 136 -10.95 2.78 -16.06
CA ALA A 136 -11.29 1.38 -16.30
C ALA A 136 -11.17 0.54 -15.01
N PRO A 137 -12.17 -0.25 -14.67
CA PRO A 137 -12.12 -1.14 -13.51
C PRO A 137 -11.19 -2.33 -13.76
N LEU A 138 -10.72 -2.96 -12.69
CA LEU A 138 -10.03 -4.24 -12.73
C LEU A 138 -10.90 -5.31 -13.43
N ASN A 139 -10.28 -6.28 -14.08
CA ASN A 139 -10.98 -7.43 -14.62
C ASN A 139 -11.46 -8.37 -13.49
N THR A 140 -10.70 -8.45 -12.40
CA THR A 140 -11.05 -9.25 -11.22
C THR A 140 -11.21 -8.32 -10.01
N PRO A 141 -12.37 -8.30 -9.34
CA PRO A 141 -12.52 -7.57 -8.08
C PRO A 141 -11.48 -8.02 -7.05
N ARG A 142 -10.85 -7.07 -6.35
CA ARG A 142 -9.78 -7.37 -5.38
C ARG A 142 -9.85 -6.45 -4.17
N SER A 143 -9.71 -7.05 -3.00
CA SER A 143 -9.52 -6.35 -1.73
C SER A 143 -8.16 -6.75 -1.15
N SER A 144 -7.55 -5.88 -0.33
CA SER A 144 -6.24 -6.14 0.28
C SER A 144 -5.16 -6.54 -0.74
N ALA A 145 -5.27 -6.06 -1.96
CA ALA A 145 -4.26 -6.24 -3.00
C ALA A 145 -3.07 -5.31 -2.74
N MET A 146 -1.94 -5.69 -3.27
CA MET A 146 -0.74 -4.84 -3.29
C MET A 146 -0.67 -4.13 -4.64
N CYS A 147 -0.15 -2.91 -4.66
CA CYS A 147 0.06 -2.21 -5.94
C CYS A 147 1.42 -1.51 -5.98
N VAL A 148 1.96 -1.45 -7.18
CA VAL A 148 3.24 -0.76 -7.44
C VAL A 148 3.23 -0.14 -8.84
N ALA A 149 3.79 1.06 -8.94
CA ALA A 149 4.08 1.67 -10.25
C ALA A 149 5.45 1.18 -10.73
N PHE A 150 5.51 0.63 -11.92
CA PHE A 150 6.71 0.09 -12.51
C PHE A 150 6.66 0.22 -14.03
N ASP A 151 7.72 0.71 -14.65
CA ASP A 151 7.83 0.92 -16.10
C ASP A 151 6.64 1.70 -16.69
N ASN A 152 6.27 2.81 -16.04
CA ASN A 152 5.12 3.68 -16.38
C ASN A 152 3.75 2.97 -16.41
N LYS A 153 3.64 1.82 -15.76
CA LYS A 153 2.40 1.04 -15.61
C LYS A 153 2.11 0.81 -14.13
N ILE A 154 0.87 0.49 -13.84
CA ILE A 154 0.45 0.09 -12.49
C ILE A 154 0.24 -1.42 -12.49
N TYR A 155 0.88 -2.09 -11.55
CA TYR A 155 0.70 -3.51 -11.28
C TYR A 155 -0.13 -3.66 -10.02
N VAL A 156 -1.23 -4.41 -10.11
CA VAL A 156 -2.05 -4.81 -8.97
C VAL A 156 -1.86 -6.31 -8.76
N ILE A 157 -1.35 -6.66 -7.60
CA ILE A 157 -0.73 -7.94 -7.33
C ILE A 157 -1.51 -8.63 -6.21
N GLY A 158 -1.92 -9.88 -6.43
CA GLY A 158 -2.59 -10.68 -5.42
C GLY A 158 -3.90 -10.06 -4.93
N GLY A 159 -4.10 -10.04 -3.62
CA GLY A 159 -5.34 -9.64 -2.97
C GLY A 159 -6.30 -10.81 -2.79
N THR A 160 -7.55 -10.50 -2.48
CA THR A 160 -8.61 -11.50 -2.31
C THR A 160 -9.90 -11.09 -3.03
N ASN A 161 -10.59 -12.06 -3.60
CA ASN A 161 -11.96 -11.95 -4.10
C ASN A 161 -12.92 -12.95 -3.41
N GLY A 162 -12.49 -13.46 -2.26
CA GLY A 162 -13.04 -14.57 -1.51
C GLY A 162 -11.97 -15.62 -1.28
N GLU A 163 -11.10 -15.85 -2.29
CA GLU A 163 -9.87 -16.62 -2.19
C GLU A 163 -8.66 -15.68 -2.39
N ARG A 164 -7.49 -16.03 -1.83
CA ARG A 164 -6.27 -15.24 -2.09
C ARG A 164 -5.81 -15.52 -3.51
N LEU A 165 -5.38 -14.46 -4.15
CA LEU A 165 -4.99 -14.47 -5.56
C LEU A 165 -3.48 -14.49 -5.69
N ASN A 166 -2.98 -15.22 -6.67
CA ASN A 166 -1.59 -15.09 -7.15
C ASN A 166 -1.51 -14.32 -8.48
N SER A 167 -2.66 -14.00 -9.06
CA SER A 167 -2.76 -13.29 -10.33
C SER A 167 -2.42 -11.80 -10.18
N ILE A 168 -1.97 -11.21 -11.28
CA ILE A 168 -1.54 -9.82 -11.36
C ILE A 168 -2.22 -9.17 -12.55
N GLU A 169 -2.73 -7.97 -12.38
CA GLU A 169 -3.25 -7.15 -13.48
C GLU A 169 -2.38 -5.90 -13.67
N VAL A 170 -2.20 -5.51 -14.92
CA VAL A 170 -1.39 -4.35 -15.30
C VAL A 170 -2.24 -3.33 -16.02
N TYR A 171 -2.17 -2.08 -15.56
CA TYR A 171 -2.89 -0.96 -16.16
C TYR A 171 -2.02 -0.21 -17.14
N GLU A 172 -2.55 -0.07 -18.36
CA GLU A 172 -1.99 0.79 -19.40
C GLU A 172 -2.83 2.09 -19.45
N GLU A 173 -2.28 3.17 -18.91
CA GLU A 173 -3.02 4.44 -18.77
C GLU A 173 -3.47 5.02 -20.10
N LYS A 174 -2.62 4.96 -21.14
CA LYS A 174 -2.92 5.52 -22.47
C LYS A 174 -4.11 4.84 -23.12
N MET A 175 -4.32 3.56 -22.84
CA MET A 175 -5.42 2.76 -23.37
C MET A 175 -6.61 2.72 -22.40
N ASN A 176 -6.45 3.24 -21.18
CA ASN A 176 -7.42 3.09 -20.09
C ASN A 176 -7.90 1.64 -19.96
N LYS A 177 -6.97 0.68 -19.83
CA LYS A 177 -7.27 -0.74 -19.86
C LYS A 177 -6.39 -1.53 -18.91
N TRP A 178 -6.99 -2.52 -18.24
CA TRP A 178 -6.29 -3.55 -17.47
C TRP A 178 -6.09 -4.80 -18.28
N GLU A 179 -4.91 -5.39 -18.20
CA GLU A 179 -4.57 -6.65 -18.82
C GLU A 179 -4.00 -7.63 -17.80
N GLN A 180 -4.30 -8.91 -17.99
CA GLN A 180 -3.73 -9.94 -17.14
C GLN A 180 -2.22 -10.03 -17.39
N PHE A 181 -1.42 -9.94 -16.31
CA PHE A 181 0.01 -10.18 -16.39
C PHE A 181 0.29 -11.68 -16.51
N PRO A 182 1.13 -12.13 -17.46
CA PRO A 182 1.27 -13.55 -17.74
C PRO A 182 2.06 -14.33 -16.68
N TYR A 183 2.70 -13.65 -15.73
CA TYR A 183 3.56 -14.26 -14.72
C TYR A 183 2.96 -14.05 -13.34
N ALA A 184 2.28 -15.07 -12.81
CA ALA A 184 1.67 -15.04 -11.48
C ALA A 184 2.73 -15.18 -10.39
N LEU A 185 2.38 -14.74 -9.15
CA LEU A 185 3.16 -15.05 -7.94
C LEU A 185 3.29 -16.57 -7.76
N LEU A 186 4.35 -16.98 -7.12
CA LEU A 186 4.56 -18.37 -6.70
C LEU A 186 3.58 -18.78 -5.60
N GLU A 187 3.18 -17.83 -4.76
CA GLU A 187 2.30 -18.03 -3.62
C GLU A 187 1.15 -17.02 -3.63
N ALA A 188 -0.10 -17.52 -3.59
CA ALA A 188 -1.28 -16.67 -3.52
C ALA A 188 -1.33 -15.94 -2.18
N ARG A 189 -1.51 -14.61 -2.21
CA ARG A 189 -1.47 -13.80 -1.00
C ARG A 189 -2.29 -12.53 -1.06
N SER A 190 -2.71 -12.05 0.09
CA SER A 190 -3.29 -10.72 0.32
C SER A 190 -2.62 -10.03 1.51
N SER A 191 -2.89 -8.75 1.73
CA SER A 191 -2.47 -8.01 2.93
C SER A 191 -0.94 -7.93 3.14
N GLY A 192 -0.16 -8.12 2.09
CA GLY A 192 1.28 -7.87 2.05
C GLY A 192 1.61 -6.48 1.53
N ALA A 193 2.84 -6.29 1.10
CA ALA A 193 3.29 -5.07 0.41
C ALA A 193 4.03 -5.40 -0.89
N ALA A 194 3.98 -4.46 -1.84
CA ALA A 194 4.74 -4.53 -3.08
C ALA A 194 5.51 -3.23 -3.30
N PHE A 195 6.70 -3.35 -3.86
CA PHE A 195 7.57 -2.23 -4.19
C PHE A 195 8.45 -2.53 -5.40
N ASN A 196 9.05 -1.50 -5.99
CA ASN A 196 10.03 -1.67 -7.05
C ASN A 196 11.41 -1.17 -6.62
N TYR A 197 12.46 -1.85 -7.08
CA TYR A 197 13.84 -1.42 -6.92
C TYR A 197 14.70 -1.98 -8.05
N LEU A 198 15.62 -1.16 -8.58
CA LEU A 198 16.53 -1.55 -9.67
C LEU A 198 15.86 -2.35 -10.79
N ASN A 199 14.71 -1.85 -11.25
CA ASN A 199 13.94 -2.46 -12.33
C ASN A 199 13.39 -3.87 -12.02
N GLN A 200 13.08 -4.14 -10.76
CA GLN A 200 12.51 -5.41 -10.29
C GLN A 200 11.33 -5.11 -9.35
N ILE A 201 10.35 -5.99 -9.32
CA ILE A 201 9.21 -5.91 -8.39
C ILE A 201 9.42 -6.90 -7.27
N TYR A 202 9.18 -6.45 -6.04
CA TYR A 202 9.24 -7.26 -4.82
C TYR A 202 7.86 -7.32 -4.19
N VAL A 203 7.52 -8.48 -3.63
CA VAL A 203 6.29 -8.70 -2.87
C VAL A 203 6.65 -9.38 -1.55
N VAL A 204 6.15 -8.84 -0.45
CA VAL A 204 6.59 -9.21 0.91
C VAL A 204 5.40 -9.56 1.77
N GLY A 205 5.50 -10.65 2.53
CA GLY A 205 4.58 -11.04 3.58
C GLY A 205 3.13 -11.22 3.13
N GLY A 206 2.21 -10.96 4.04
CA GLY A 206 0.78 -11.14 3.82
C GLY A 206 0.24 -12.44 4.40
N ILE A 207 -0.85 -12.93 3.84
CA ILE A 207 -1.54 -14.16 4.28
C ILE A 207 -1.97 -14.99 3.07
N ASP A 208 -1.80 -16.32 3.15
CA ASP A 208 -2.16 -17.29 2.12
C ASP A 208 -3.60 -17.85 2.27
N ASN A 209 -3.97 -18.82 1.42
CA ASN A 209 -5.29 -19.45 1.44
C ASN A 209 -5.49 -20.42 2.63
N GLU A 210 -4.43 -20.95 3.19
CA GLU A 210 -4.43 -21.79 4.39
C GLU A 210 -4.45 -20.96 5.67
N HIS A 211 -4.56 -19.62 5.57
CA HIS A 211 -4.50 -18.65 6.66
C HIS A 211 -3.16 -18.60 7.39
N ASN A 212 -2.08 -19.01 6.73
CA ASN A 212 -0.74 -18.81 7.25
C ASN A 212 -0.29 -17.37 6.98
N ILE A 213 0.20 -16.71 8.02
CA ILE A 213 0.86 -15.42 7.88
C ILE A 213 2.27 -15.68 7.35
N LEU A 214 2.65 -14.92 6.32
CA LEU A 214 3.83 -15.16 5.53
C LEU A 214 5.01 -14.29 5.99
N ASP A 215 6.20 -14.86 5.89
CA ASP A 215 7.50 -14.17 5.93
C ASP A 215 8.16 -14.15 4.55
N SER A 216 7.59 -14.86 3.57
CA SER A 216 8.18 -15.03 2.26
C SER A 216 8.26 -13.71 1.47
N VAL A 217 9.34 -13.58 0.72
CA VAL A 217 9.60 -12.49 -0.21
C VAL A 217 9.73 -13.05 -1.61
N GLU A 218 8.95 -12.52 -2.55
CA GLU A 218 9.06 -12.86 -3.96
C GLU A 218 9.60 -11.68 -4.77
N GLN A 219 10.48 -11.96 -5.71
CA GLN A 219 11.07 -10.99 -6.62
C GLN A 219 10.75 -11.35 -8.07
N TYR A 220 10.19 -10.41 -8.82
CA TYR A 220 10.04 -10.53 -10.26
C TYR A 220 11.29 -10.02 -10.97
N GLN A 221 11.83 -10.87 -11.83
CA GLN A 221 12.97 -10.56 -12.70
C GLN A 221 12.49 -10.34 -14.13
N PRO A 222 12.37 -9.09 -14.63
CA PRO A 222 11.84 -8.83 -15.98
C PRO A 222 12.65 -9.49 -17.11
N PHE A 223 13.97 -9.55 -16.99
CA PHE A 223 14.85 -10.18 -17.97
C PHE A 223 14.55 -11.68 -18.12
N ASN A 224 14.36 -12.38 -16.99
CA ASN A 224 14.08 -13.82 -16.96
C ASN A 224 12.59 -14.14 -17.05
N LYS A 225 11.73 -13.13 -16.95
CA LYS A 225 10.27 -13.24 -16.96
C LYS A 225 9.74 -14.24 -15.93
N ARG A 226 10.29 -14.22 -14.71
CA ARG A 226 9.93 -15.16 -13.64
C ARG A 226 9.99 -14.52 -12.27
N TRP A 227 9.21 -15.09 -11.36
CA TRP A 227 9.30 -14.85 -9.92
C TRP A 227 10.26 -15.84 -9.27
N GLN A 228 10.92 -15.42 -8.20
CA GLN A 228 11.74 -16.26 -7.35
C GLN A 228 11.59 -15.84 -5.89
N PHE A 229 11.76 -16.79 -4.97
CA PHE A 229 11.86 -16.48 -3.56
C PHE A 229 13.23 -15.89 -3.23
N LEU A 230 13.21 -14.95 -2.28
CA LEU A 230 14.40 -14.39 -1.63
C LEU A 230 14.39 -14.76 -0.14
N ASN A 231 15.39 -14.25 0.60
CA ASN A 231 15.40 -14.36 2.06
C ASN A 231 14.13 -13.71 2.64
N GLY A 232 13.43 -14.48 3.47
CA GLY A 232 12.21 -14.04 4.11
C GLY A 232 12.44 -12.95 5.16
N VAL A 233 11.36 -12.27 5.54
CA VAL A 233 11.37 -11.33 6.66
C VAL A 233 11.65 -12.11 7.95
N PRO A 234 12.46 -11.57 8.90
CA PRO A 234 12.72 -12.26 10.18
C PRO A 234 11.48 -12.55 11.01
N GLU A 235 10.41 -11.84 10.77
CA GLU A 235 9.14 -11.98 11.47
C GLU A 235 7.97 -12.03 10.48
N LYS A 236 7.15 -13.08 10.56
CA LYS A 236 5.92 -13.20 9.77
C LYS A 236 4.99 -12.04 10.06
N LYS A 237 4.43 -11.43 9.00
CA LYS A 237 3.49 -10.32 9.18
C LYS A 237 2.57 -10.09 8.00
N MET A 238 1.37 -9.62 8.33
CA MET A 238 0.42 -9.10 7.37
C MET A 238 -0.04 -7.71 7.81
N ASN A 239 -0.69 -6.98 6.90
CA ASN A 239 -1.34 -5.71 7.23
C ASN A 239 -0.36 -4.65 7.79
N PHE A 240 0.87 -4.70 7.42
CA PHE A 240 1.93 -3.77 7.83
C PHE A 240 2.04 -2.59 6.86
N GLY A 241 2.69 -1.54 7.32
CA GLY A 241 3.09 -0.44 6.47
C GLY A 241 4.42 -0.73 5.77
N ALA A 242 4.58 -0.23 4.54
CA ALA A 242 5.81 -0.38 3.78
C ALA A 242 6.14 0.89 3.01
N ALA A 243 7.42 1.25 2.96
CA ALA A 243 7.92 2.39 2.21
C ALA A 243 9.28 2.11 1.59
N THR A 244 9.53 2.75 0.44
CA THR A 244 10.83 2.75 -0.21
C THR A 244 11.69 3.86 0.36
N LEU A 245 12.91 3.55 0.72
CA LEU A 245 14.00 4.51 0.93
C LEU A 245 14.87 4.55 -0.33
N SER A 246 15.84 5.47 -0.41
CA SER A 246 16.68 5.64 -1.61
C SER A 246 17.27 4.32 -2.13
N ASP A 247 17.72 3.46 -1.24
CA ASP A 247 18.47 2.23 -1.51
C ASP A 247 18.00 1.01 -0.69
N SER A 248 16.90 1.15 0.03
CA SER A 248 16.38 0.13 0.93
C SER A 248 14.86 0.21 1.06
N TYR A 249 14.27 -0.75 1.76
CA TYR A 249 12.85 -0.78 2.11
C TYR A 249 12.68 -0.87 3.58
N ILE A 250 11.64 -0.22 4.06
CA ILE A 250 11.20 -0.34 5.44
C ILE A 250 9.80 -0.94 5.48
N ILE A 251 9.61 -1.89 6.38
CA ILE A 251 8.29 -2.40 6.77
C ILE A 251 8.14 -2.21 8.27
N THR A 252 6.96 -1.76 8.72
CA THR A 252 6.73 -1.55 10.15
C THR A 252 5.33 -1.92 10.57
N GLY A 253 5.18 -2.32 11.82
CA GLY A 253 3.91 -2.73 12.39
C GLY A 253 3.36 -4.01 11.77
N GLY A 254 2.04 -4.06 11.62
CA GLY A 254 1.31 -5.23 11.15
C GLY A 254 0.88 -6.15 12.28
N GLU A 255 0.58 -7.38 11.93
CA GLU A 255 0.13 -8.39 12.87
C GLU A 255 0.59 -9.79 12.45
N ASN A 256 0.74 -10.67 13.43
CA ASN A 256 1.01 -12.11 13.26
C ASN A 256 0.19 -13.00 14.22
N GLY A 257 -0.96 -12.50 14.63
CA GLY A 257 -1.80 -12.98 15.73
C GLY A 257 -1.81 -11.98 16.89
N GLU A 258 -0.77 -11.16 16.98
CA GLU A 258 -0.68 -10.00 17.87
C GLU A 258 -0.30 -8.76 17.04
N VAL A 259 -0.61 -7.57 17.54
CA VAL A 259 -0.20 -6.31 16.90
C VAL A 259 1.30 -6.10 17.12
N LEU A 260 2.00 -5.82 16.05
CA LEU A 260 3.45 -5.68 16.04
C LEU A 260 3.86 -4.19 16.05
N ASN A 261 4.97 -3.89 16.70
CA ASN A 261 5.65 -2.60 16.68
C ASN A 261 7.06 -2.67 16.05
N SER A 262 7.43 -3.85 15.55
CA SER A 262 8.73 -4.09 14.93
C SER A 262 8.87 -3.33 13.60
N CYS A 263 10.10 -2.89 13.33
CA CYS A 263 10.48 -2.21 12.11
C CYS A 263 11.65 -2.97 11.48
N HIS A 264 11.54 -3.33 10.20
CA HIS A 264 12.60 -4.05 9.50
C HIS A 264 13.01 -3.30 8.24
N PHE A 265 14.31 -3.23 8.01
CA PHE A 265 14.91 -2.67 6.81
C PHE A 265 15.41 -3.79 5.91
N PHE A 266 15.05 -3.75 4.65
CA PHE A 266 15.55 -4.66 3.63
C PHE A 266 16.57 -3.95 2.75
N SER A 267 17.74 -4.54 2.60
CA SER A 267 18.75 -4.14 1.62
C SER A 267 18.69 -5.10 0.42
N PRO A 268 18.15 -4.65 -0.73
CA PRO A 268 18.06 -5.51 -1.90
C PRO A 268 19.43 -5.93 -2.47
N ASP A 269 20.46 -5.11 -2.29
CA ASP A 269 21.81 -5.38 -2.79
C ASP A 269 22.47 -6.56 -2.06
N THR A 270 22.24 -6.69 -0.77
CA THR A 270 22.74 -7.80 0.04
C THR A 270 21.73 -8.93 0.23
N ASN A 271 20.46 -8.68 -0.13
CA ASN A 271 19.32 -9.57 0.16
C ASN A 271 19.19 -9.90 1.67
N GLU A 272 19.41 -8.90 2.51
CA GLU A 272 19.40 -9.05 3.97
C GLU A 272 18.37 -8.11 4.61
N TRP A 273 17.80 -8.60 5.73
CA TRP A 273 16.91 -7.84 6.61
C TRP A 273 17.65 -7.44 7.89
N GLN A 274 17.41 -6.20 8.33
CA GLN A 274 17.92 -5.62 9.57
C GLN A 274 16.75 -5.10 10.42
N LEU A 275 16.89 -5.15 11.75
CA LEU A 275 15.95 -4.56 12.72
C LEU A 275 16.19 -3.07 12.85
#